data_b454ed8eccaffdfe00ab8dd12f595279
#
_entry.id   b454ed8eccaffdfe00ab8dd12f595279
#
_cell.length_a   1.000
_cell.length_b   1.000
_cell.length_c   1.000
_cell.angle_alpha   90.00
_cell.angle_beta   90.00
_cell.angle_gamma   90.00
#
_symmetry.space_group_name_H-M   'P 1'
#
loop_
_entity.id
_entity.type
_entity.pdbx_description
1 polymer ?
#
loop_
_entity_poly.entity_id
_entity_poly.type
_entity_poly.pdbx_seq_one_letter_code
_entity_poly.pdbx_strand_id
1 'polypeptide(L)'
;AGLKIGETGGIWVNEYLQTSHPDIYAVGDAIEFPHPVSGRPSLSFLAGPANKQGRICAENIVDGNIRPYKGAIGTAIAKVFDLTVGATGLSARVLERLGITWQEAIVHAGSHAGYYPGSIPMTLKINFSPEDGKLLGAQVVGIDGADKRLEMLAAVIRTGGSVQDLMELDQAYAPPFSSAKDPVNMLGFVADNRMRGKVKMIGWKELEAWDKNTLTLVNVCSEEECELNTIEGAVNIPLNELRERLGELPKGRPVVVFCAVGLRGYIAARILMQRGYEVYNLSGGLKTYKAVTVRQSNEILPETLQKEQSRSGGGGRHLTVDACGLQCPGPVMKLKSEMEGLKIGERLEITATDPGFVRDVGSWAKMTGNRLVQVVQEKGIITATLEKGEGGQGGGKDGVSADGKTIVVFSDDLDRALASFVIADGAASAGRKVTLFFTFWGLNVIKRKATVPVKKDMAGKLFGMMLPSGSRKLALSKLNLGGIGSRMMRGMMKNKKIDSLETLMEQAKANGVEFIACRMSMEVMGIKAEELLDGVKIGGVATY
;
A
#
# COMPACT_ATOMS: atom_id res chain seq x y z
N ALA A 1 2.66 51.18 -22.83
CA ALA A 1 4.09 51.46 -22.56
C ALA A 1 5.01 51.07 -23.74
N GLY A 2 4.49 50.43 -24.79
CA GLY A 2 5.25 50.03 -25.98
C GLY A 2 6.30 48.91 -25.74
N LEU A 3 6.15 48.17 -24.66
CA LEU A 3 7.01 47.04 -24.36
C LEU A 3 6.70 45.83 -25.27
N LYS A 4 7.73 45.06 -25.61
CA LYS A 4 7.58 43.85 -26.40
C LYS A 4 6.82 42.83 -25.55
N ILE A 5 5.73 42.27 -26.12
CA ILE A 5 4.98 41.16 -25.57
C ILE A 5 5.45 39.89 -26.26
N GLY A 6 5.64 38.82 -25.46
CA GLY A 6 6.07 37.53 -25.96
C GLY A 6 4.91 36.68 -26.51
N GLU A 7 5.25 35.47 -26.96
CA GLU A 7 4.30 34.54 -27.61
C GLU A 7 3.18 34.06 -26.68
N THR A 8 3.47 33.99 -25.36
CA THR A 8 2.49 33.54 -24.35
C THR A 8 1.62 34.67 -23.83
N GLY A 9 1.83 35.91 -24.30
CA GLY A 9 1.14 37.10 -23.82
C GLY A 9 1.81 37.78 -22.63
N GLY A 10 2.90 37.26 -22.11
CA GLY A 10 3.70 37.88 -21.06
C GLY A 10 4.62 38.96 -21.59
N ILE A 11 5.08 39.84 -20.70
CA ILE A 11 6.12 40.83 -21.03
C ILE A 11 7.42 40.10 -21.35
N TRP A 12 7.95 40.26 -22.55
CA TRP A 12 9.23 39.70 -22.92
C TRP A 12 10.33 40.33 -22.07
N VAL A 13 11.21 39.52 -21.50
CA VAL A 13 12.40 39.93 -20.77
C VAL A 13 13.63 39.17 -21.27
N ASN A 14 14.80 39.81 -21.17
CA ASN A 14 16.06 39.08 -21.37
C ASN A 14 16.42 38.25 -20.12
N GLU A 15 17.59 37.60 -20.17
CA GLU A 15 18.08 36.78 -19.04
C GLU A 15 18.30 37.55 -17.73
N TYR A 16 18.41 38.89 -17.80
CA TYR A 16 18.59 39.76 -16.63
C TYR A 16 17.27 40.35 -16.11
N LEU A 17 16.11 39.91 -16.63
CA LEU A 17 14.77 40.43 -16.33
C LEU A 17 14.49 41.85 -16.83
N GLN A 18 15.35 42.36 -17.74
CA GLN A 18 15.19 43.66 -18.40
C GLN A 18 14.22 43.48 -19.60
N THR A 19 13.33 44.41 -19.78
CA THR A 19 12.37 44.41 -20.90
C THR A 19 13.00 44.86 -22.20
N SER A 20 12.22 45.09 -23.24
CA SER A 20 12.66 45.71 -24.49
C SER A 20 13.08 47.19 -24.33
N HIS A 21 12.76 47.81 -23.19
CA HIS A 21 13.21 49.14 -22.83
C HIS A 21 14.35 49.05 -21.81
N PRO A 22 15.50 49.70 -22.02
CA PRO A 22 16.72 49.54 -21.20
C PRO A 22 16.54 49.95 -19.74
N ASP A 23 15.63 50.87 -19.43
CA ASP A 23 15.42 51.38 -18.07
C ASP A 23 14.26 50.69 -17.37
N ILE A 24 13.64 49.66 -17.99
CA ILE A 24 12.49 48.97 -17.44
C ILE A 24 12.78 47.49 -17.26
N TYR A 25 12.58 47.03 -16.04
CA TYR A 25 12.62 45.61 -15.66
C TYR A 25 11.21 45.11 -15.34
N ALA A 26 10.97 43.81 -15.54
CA ALA A 26 9.71 43.17 -15.19
C ALA A 26 9.93 41.82 -14.50
N VAL A 27 9.09 41.51 -13.54
CA VAL A 27 9.16 40.30 -12.71
C VAL A 27 7.77 39.73 -12.39
N GLY A 28 7.72 38.52 -11.85
CA GLY A 28 6.52 37.87 -11.39
C GLY A 28 5.69 37.26 -12.52
N ASP A 29 4.40 37.19 -12.31
CA ASP A 29 3.43 36.51 -13.18
C ASP A 29 3.31 37.17 -14.56
N ALA A 30 3.74 38.41 -14.68
CA ALA A 30 3.63 39.21 -15.90
C ALA A 30 4.66 38.88 -16.97
N ILE A 31 5.75 38.18 -16.64
CA ILE A 31 6.87 37.98 -17.55
C ILE A 31 6.84 36.66 -18.28
N GLU A 32 7.30 36.69 -19.53
CA GLU A 32 7.61 35.50 -20.31
C GLU A 32 9.10 35.20 -20.28
N PHE A 33 9.45 33.93 -20.01
CA PHE A 33 10.82 33.45 -20.01
C PHE A 33 10.92 32.04 -20.61
N PRO A 34 12.12 31.61 -21.09
CA PRO A 34 12.29 30.25 -21.58
C PRO A 34 12.17 29.23 -20.46
N HIS A 35 11.30 28.22 -20.65
CA HIS A 35 11.14 27.11 -19.71
C HIS A 35 12.41 26.24 -19.68
N PRO A 36 13.05 25.97 -18.53
CA PRO A 36 14.35 25.29 -18.46
C PRO A 36 14.40 23.90 -19.08
N VAL A 37 13.26 23.17 -19.13
CA VAL A 37 13.21 21.83 -19.69
C VAL A 37 12.97 21.84 -21.20
N SER A 38 12.06 22.67 -21.69
CA SER A 38 11.65 22.67 -23.12
C SER A 38 12.35 23.75 -23.96
N GLY A 39 12.97 24.75 -23.33
CA GLY A 39 13.48 25.95 -24.01
C GLY A 39 12.37 26.85 -24.60
N ARG A 40 11.11 26.46 -24.52
CA ARG A 40 10.00 27.22 -25.09
C ARG A 40 9.56 28.35 -24.15
N PRO A 41 9.01 29.46 -24.73
CA PRO A 41 8.43 30.53 -23.93
C PRO A 41 7.37 30.02 -22.94
N SER A 42 7.42 30.53 -21.72
CA SER A 42 6.52 30.11 -20.64
C SER A 42 6.23 31.23 -19.65
N LEU A 43 5.14 31.08 -18.93
CA LEU A 43 4.72 31.90 -17.78
C LEU A 43 4.78 31.05 -16.52
N SER A 44 4.97 31.69 -15.36
CA SER A 44 4.92 31.00 -14.06
C SER A 44 4.15 31.85 -13.05
N PHE A 45 2.97 31.38 -12.65
CA PHE A 45 2.09 32.04 -11.68
C PHE A 45 2.34 31.52 -10.26
N LEU A 46 3.62 31.60 -9.81
CA LEU A 46 4.07 31.04 -8.55
C LEU A 46 4.90 32.05 -7.74
N ALA A 47 4.58 32.21 -6.48
CA ALA A 47 5.25 33.14 -5.56
C ALA A 47 6.76 32.85 -5.39
N GLY A 48 7.18 31.57 -5.39
CA GLY A 48 8.59 31.20 -5.27
C GLY A 48 9.48 31.77 -6.38
N PRO A 49 9.17 31.52 -7.66
CA PRO A 49 9.83 32.17 -8.80
C PRO A 49 9.79 33.70 -8.74
N ALA A 50 8.61 34.30 -8.45
CA ALA A 50 8.45 35.75 -8.38
C ALA A 50 9.37 36.38 -7.33
N ASN A 51 9.50 35.80 -6.14
CA ASN A 51 10.42 36.29 -5.09
C ASN A 51 11.89 36.19 -5.52
N LYS A 52 12.30 35.09 -6.17
CA LYS A 52 13.65 34.94 -6.71
C LYS A 52 13.96 35.98 -7.80
N GLN A 53 12.99 36.21 -8.69
CA GLN A 53 13.07 37.23 -9.73
C GLN A 53 13.23 38.64 -9.13
N GLY A 54 12.42 38.99 -8.11
CA GLY A 54 12.50 40.27 -7.43
C GLY A 54 13.92 40.56 -6.88
N ARG A 55 14.53 39.54 -6.25
CA ARG A 55 15.90 39.65 -5.75
C ARG A 55 16.93 39.84 -6.87
N ILE A 56 16.86 39.00 -7.92
CA ILE A 56 17.75 39.08 -9.09
C ILE A 56 17.60 40.43 -9.80
N CYS A 57 16.36 40.89 -9.96
CA CYS A 57 16.05 42.16 -10.58
C CYS A 57 16.67 43.34 -9.81
N ALA A 58 16.52 43.34 -8.48
CA ALA A 58 17.11 44.38 -7.64
C ALA A 58 18.65 44.44 -7.77
N GLU A 59 19.32 43.29 -7.75
CA GLU A 59 20.78 43.20 -7.98
C GLU A 59 21.14 43.72 -9.38
N ASN A 60 20.42 43.34 -10.43
CA ASN A 60 20.69 43.77 -11.80
C ASN A 60 20.44 45.27 -12.03
N ILE A 61 19.49 45.88 -11.33
CA ILE A 61 19.23 47.32 -11.40
C ILE A 61 20.39 48.11 -10.77
N VAL A 62 20.88 47.63 -9.61
CA VAL A 62 21.90 48.38 -8.84
C VAL A 62 23.32 48.16 -9.37
N ASP A 63 23.66 46.90 -9.65
CA ASP A 63 25.02 46.49 -9.99
C ASP A 63 25.24 46.33 -11.51
N GLY A 64 24.17 46.52 -12.33
CA GLY A 64 24.20 46.35 -13.79
C GLY A 64 24.18 44.88 -14.19
N ASN A 65 23.19 44.40 -14.82
CA ASN A 65 22.92 43.08 -15.45
C ASN A 65 23.97 41.95 -15.22
N ILE A 66 24.25 41.64 -13.96
CA ILE A 66 25.32 40.69 -13.57
C ILE A 66 24.79 39.29 -13.27
N ARG A 67 23.50 39.16 -12.94
CA ARG A 67 22.90 37.88 -12.49
C ARG A 67 21.78 37.41 -13.42
N PRO A 68 22.01 36.35 -14.21
CA PRO A 68 20.96 35.83 -15.09
C PRO A 68 19.91 35.04 -14.32
N TYR A 69 18.64 35.19 -14.71
CA TYR A 69 17.53 34.38 -14.29
C TYR A 69 17.44 33.11 -15.14
N LYS A 70 17.60 31.95 -14.53
CA LYS A 70 17.64 30.66 -15.22
C LYS A 70 16.25 30.02 -15.43
N GLY A 71 15.16 30.79 -15.36
CA GLY A 71 13.78 30.31 -15.50
C GLY A 71 13.25 29.53 -14.29
N ALA A 72 12.03 29.09 -14.39
CA ALA A 72 11.34 28.24 -13.40
C ALA A 72 10.78 26.98 -14.07
N ILE A 73 10.86 25.84 -13.39
CA ILE A 73 10.31 24.55 -13.87
C ILE A 73 8.86 24.34 -13.47
N GLY A 74 8.24 25.29 -12.76
CA GLY A 74 6.83 25.21 -12.38
C GLY A 74 6.51 24.20 -11.29
N THR A 75 7.37 24.09 -10.25
CA THR A 75 7.09 23.22 -9.10
C THR A 75 5.94 23.79 -8.27
N ALA A 76 4.83 23.09 -8.22
CA ALA A 76 3.62 23.47 -7.51
C ALA A 76 3.13 22.32 -6.63
N ILE A 77 2.54 22.66 -5.49
CA ILE A 77 1.98 21.73 -4.53
C ILE A 77 0.67 22.30 -3.97
N ALA A 78 -0.31 21.43 -3.77
CA ALA A 78 -1.59 21.77 -3.17
C ALA A 78 -2.05 20.69 -2.19
N LYS A 79 -2.77 21.09 -1.17
CA LYS A 79 -3.50 20.18 -0.29
C LYS A 79 -4.97 20.15 -0.70
N VAL A 80 -5.48 18.95 -0.97
CA VAL A 80 -6.87 18.69 -1.35
C VAL A 80 -7.45 17.72 -0.33
N PHE A 81 -8.18 18.23 0.64
CA PHE A 81 -8.56 17.51 1.86
C PHE A 81 -7.30 16.93 2.55
N ASP A 82 -7.21 15.61 2.72
CA ASP A 82 -6.03 14.95 3.30
C ASP A 82 -4.93 14.66 2.28
N LEU A 83 -5.23 14.76 0.97
CA LEU A 83 -4.26 14.49 -0.08
C LEU A 83 -3.35 15.69 -0.33
N THR A 84 -2.07 15.42 -0.46
CA THR A 84 -1.06 16.32 -1.02
C THR A 84 -0.87 15.96 -2.49
N VAL A 85 -1.05 16.92 -3.38
CA VAL A 85 -0.88 16.78 -4.83
C VAL A 85 0.19 17.74 -5.28
N GLY A 86 1.23 17.24 -5.92
CA GLY A 86 2.33 18.05 -6.42
C GLY A 86 2.73 17.71 -7.84
N ALA A 87 3.23 18.72 -8.57
CA ALA A 87 3.74 18.56 -9.91
C ALA A 87 4.96 19.47 -10.14
N THR A 88 5.87 19.06 -11.02
CA THR A 88 7.03 19.82 -11.42
C THR A 88 7.43 19.49 -12.86
N GLY A 89 8.02 20.44 -13.58
CA GLY A 89 8.36 20.27 -15.00
C GLY A 89 7.13 20.20 -15.91
N LEU A 90 7.22 19.40 -16.98
CA LEU A 90 6.21 19.33 -18.04
C LEU A 90 5.29 18.12 -17.85
N SER A 91 3.98 18.36 -17.82
CA SER A 91 2.99 17.29 -17.83
C SER A 91 2.91 16.60 -19.20
N ALA A 92 2.43 15.36 -19.25
CA ALA A 92 2.23 14.61 -20.50
C ALA A 92 1.43 15.43 -21.54
N ARG A 93 0.34 16.11 -21.11
CA ARG A 93 -0.46 16.98 -21.99
C ARG A 93 0.34 18.14 -22.59
N VAL A 94 1.27 18.71 -21.82
CA VAL A 94 2.13 19.79 -22.31
C VAL A 94 3.14 19.23 -23.30
N LEU A 95 3.75 18.08 -23.02
CA LEU A 95 4.70 17.40 -23.91
C LEU A 95 4.05 17.04 -25.24
N GLU A 96 2.83 16.46 -25.23
CA GLU A 96 2.04 16.18 -26.43
C GLU A 96 1.81 17.46 -27.28
N ARG A 97 1.37 18.55 -26.63
CA ARG A 97 1.12 19.85 -27.31
C ARG A 97 2.38 20.45 -27.91
N LEU A 98 3.54 20.23 -27.28
CA LEU A 98 4.82 20.74 -27.76
C LEU A 98 5.48 19.80 -28.78
N GLY A 99 4.91 18.63 -29.06
CA GLY A 99 5.51 17.63 -29.94
C GLY A 99 6.80 17.02 -29.41
N ILE A 100 6.99 17.02 -28.09
CA ILE A 100 8.18 16.44 -27.44
C ILE A 100 7.91 14.97 -27.19
N THR A 101 8.78 14.09 -27.71
CA THR A 101 8.70 12.64 -27.46
C THR A 101 9.02 12.35 -26.00
N TRP A 102 8.22 11.51 -25.37
CA TRP A 102 8.35 11.16 -23.95
C TRP A 102 7.87 9.76 -23.66
N GLN A 103 8.35 9.23 -22.55
CA GLN A 103 7.84 8.00 -21.92
C GLN A 103 7.52 8.29 -20.45
N GLU A 104 6.74 7.40 -19.84
CA GLU A 104 6.37 7.52 -18.42
C GLU A 104 6.78 6.31 -17.60
N ALA A 105 7.00 6.53 -16.32
CA ALA A 105 7.06 5.51 -15.28
C ALA A 105 6.10 5.90 -14.15
N ILE A 106 5.34 4.93 -13.64
CA ILE A 106 4.39 5.10 -12.53
C ILE A 106 4.73 4.08 -11.46
N VAL A 107 4.82 4.54 -10.21
CA VAL A 107 5.08 3.72 -9.02
C VAL A 107 4.04 4.03 -7.96
N HIS A 108 3.49 2.97 -7.36
CA HIS A 108 2.71 3.04 -6.14
C HIS A 108 3.53 2.42 -5.01
N ALA A 109 3.82 3.21 -3.99
CA ALA A 109 4.66 2.79 -2.86
C ALA A 109 4.13 3.36 -1.55
N GLY A 110 4.62 2.87 -0.41
CA GLY A 110 4.34 3.45 0.89
C GLY A 110 5.14 4.72 1.15
N SER A 111 4.65 5.58 2.04
CA SER A 111 5.36 6.78 2.51
C SER A 111 6.69 6.44 3.19
N HIS A 112 6.75 5.27 3.83
CA HIS A 112 7.92 4.70 4.48
C HIS A 112 7.85 3.16 4.49
N ALA A 113 8.78 2.49 5.18
CA ALA A 113 8.86 1.03 5.22
C ALA A 113 7.55 0.40 5.72
N GLY A 114 6.93 -0.48 4.90
CA GLY A 114 5.61 -1.04 5.17
C GLY A 114 5.51 -1.91 6.44
N TYR A 115 6.65 -2.37 6.98
CA TYR A 115 6.71 -3.09 8.27
C TYR A 115 6.74 -2.14 9.48
N TYR A 116 6.89 -0.83 9.27
CA TYR A 116 6.78 0.19 10.31
C TYR A 116 5.36 0.77 10.30
N PRO A 117 4.72 0.92 11.49
CA PRO A 117 3.33 1.37 11.58
C PRO A 117 3.10 2.73 10.93
N GLY A 118 1.95 2.90 10.30
CA GLY A 118 1.50 4.19 9.75
C GLY A 118 1.93 4.45 8.30
N SER A 119 2.51 3.48 7.60
CA SER A 119 2.83 3.63 6.18
C SER A 119 1.56 3.81 5.35
N ILE A 120 1.50 4.91 4.59
CA ILE A 120 0.35 5.29 3.76
C ILE A 120 0.75 5.28 2.29
N PRO A 121 -0.06 4.71 1.39
CA PRO A 121 0.25 4.64 -0.02
C PRO A 121 0.35 6.01 -0.68
N MET A 122 1.35 6.19 -1.56
CA MET A 122 1.47 7.31 -2.47
C MET A 122 1.64 6.83 -3.91
N THR A 123 1.37 7.72 -4.85
CA THR A 123 1.56 7.48 -6.28
C THR A 123 2.53 8.52 -6.82
N LEU A 124 3.55 8.06 -7.52
CA LEU A 124 4.52 8.89 -8.20
C LEU A 124 4.52 8.57 -9.68
N LYS A 125 4.69 9.61 -10.49
CA LYS A 125 4.83 9.51 -11.94
C LYS A 125 5.94 10.42 -12.41
N ILE A 126 6.77 9.95 -13.35
CA ILE A 126 7.71 10.77 -14.11
C ILE A 126 7.42 10.68 -15.60
N ASN A 127 7.73 11.78 -16.32
CA ASN A 127 7.86 11.81 -17.76
C ASN A 127 9.35 12.01 -18.08
N PHE A 128 9.89 11.23 -18.99
CA PHE A 128 11.32 11.27 -19.35
C PHE A 128 11.51 11.08 -20.85
N SER A 129 12.64 11.56 -21.37
CA SER A 129 13.05 11.37 -22.76
C SER A 129 13.44 9.91 -23.00
N PRO A 130 12.93 9.24 -24.04
CA PRO A 130 13.32 7.87 -24.37
C PRO A 130 14.74 7.76 -24.93
N GLU A 131 15.35 8.86 -25.39
CA GLU A 131 16.65 8.91 -26.03
C GLU A 131 17.79 8.89 -25.03
N ASP A 132 17.73 9.79 -24.04
CA ASP A 132 18.80 10.02 -23.07
C ASP A 132 18.37 9.86 -21.61
N GLY A 133 17.10 9.54 -21.36
CA GLY A 133 16.55 9.38 -20.02
C GLY A 133 16.34 10.66 -19.23
N LYS A 134 16.56 11.83 -19.85
CA LYS A 134 16.40 13.13 -19.19
C LYS A 134 15.02 13.31 -18.63
N LEU A 135 14.92 13.74 -17.38
CA LEU A 135 13.63 13.98 -16.75
C LEU A 135 12.96 15.24 -17.32
N LEU A 136 11.73 15.10 -17.76
CA LEU A 136 10.93 16.16 -18.36
C LEU A 136 9.90 16.72 -17.39
N GLY A 137 9.39 15.92 -16.48
CA GLY A 137 8.41 16.33 -15.49
C GLY A 137 8.02 15.22 -14.54
N ALA A 138 7.38 15.58 -13.43
CA ALA A 138 6.95 14.63 -12.42
C ALA A 138 5.64 15.05 -11.74
N GLN A 139 4.94 14.08 -11.18
CA GLN A 139 3.74 14.25 -10.36
C GLN A 139 3.80 13.32 -9.14
N VAL A 140 3.36 13.81 -7.99
CA VAL A 140 3.26 13.02 -6.75
C VAL A 140 1.91 13.26 -6.11
N VAL A 141 1.24 12.19 -5.67
CA VAL A 141 -0.02 12.24 -4.93
C VAL A 141 0.08 11.30 -3.74
N GLY A 142 -0.18 11.80 -2.55
CA GLY A 142 -0.14 11.01 -1.31
C GLY A 142 -0.62 11.83 -0.13
N ILE A 143 -0.80 11.19 1.02
CA ILE A 143 -1.18 11.86 2.27
C ILE A 143 0.08 12.30 3.02
N ASP A 144 1.10 11.45 3.06
CA ASP A 144 2.34 11.66 3.81
C ASP A 144 3.57 11.48 2.92
N GLY A 145 4.58 12.35 3.09
CA GLY A 145 5.87 12.29 2.39
C GLY A 145 5.83 12.55 0.88
N ALA A 146 4.72 13.06 0.34
CA ALA A 146 4.58 13.43 -1.06
C ALA A 146 5.40 14.68 -1.41
N ASP A 147 5.45 15.65 -0.50
CA ASP A 147 6.25 16.88 -0.58
C ASP A 147 7.74 16.56 -0.69
N LYS A 148 8.28 15.73 0.20
CA LYS A 148 9.67 15.28 0.17
C LYS A 148 10.06 14.69 -1.20
N ARG A 149 9.22 13.84 -1.79
CA ARG A 149 9.50 13.19 -3.08
C ARG A 149 9.37 14.17 -4.24
N LEU A 150 8.43 15.11 -4.17
CA LEU A 150 8.30 16.18 -5.14
C LEU A 150 9.57 17.06 -5.19
N GLU A 151 10.08 17.47 -4.03
CA GLU A 151 11.29 18.30 -3.94
C GLU A 151 12.53 17.60 -4.50
N MET A 152 12.70 16.30 -4.22
CA MET A 152 13.77 15.51 -4.81
C MET A 152 13.69 15.45 -6.35
N LEU A 153 12.49 15.16 -6.88
CA LEU A 153 12.25 15.12 -8.33
C LEU A 153 12.45 16.50 -8.97
N ALA A 154 12.00 17.57 -8.32
CA ALA A 154 12.20 18.93 -8.78
C ALA A 154 13.69 19.32 -8.81
N ALA A 155 14.48 18.91 -7.82
CA ALA A 155 15.92 19.16 -7.78
C ALA A 155 16.63 18.47 -8.95
N VAL A 156 16.32 17.19 -9.22
CA VAL A 156 16.92 16.45 -10.35
C VAL A 156 16.50 17.04 -11.69
N ILE A 157 15.21 17.37 -11.90
CA ILE A 157 14.74 18.03 -13.13
C ILE A 157 15.43 19.39 -13.31
N ARG A 158 15.56 20.16 -12.24
CA ARG A 158 16.18 21.50 -12.27
C ARG A 158 17.64 21.48 -12.72
N THR A 159 18.38 20.45 -12.35
CA THR A 159 19.77 20.25 -12.76
C THR A 159 19.93 19.61 -14.13
N GLY A 160 18.83 19.25 -14.79
CA GLY A 160 18.85 18.56 -16.08
C GLY A 160 19.18 17.07 -15.96
N GLY A 161 18.94 16.48 -14.78
CA GLY A 161 19.24 15.09 -14.48
C GLY A 161 18.32 14.11 -15.20
N SER A 162 18.67 12.84 -15.10
CA SER A 162 18.14 11.71 -15.85
C SER A 162 17.53 10.64 -14.96
N VAL A 163 17.01 9.60 -15.58
CA VAL A 163 16.55 8.37 -14.92
C VAL A 163 17.66 7.73 -14.08
N GLN A 164 18.91 7.77 -14.55
CA GLN A 164 20.08 7.23 -13.85
C GLN A 164 20.32 7.96 -12.54
N ASP A 165 20.21 9.30 -12.57
CA ASP A 165 20.37 10.10 -11.34
C ASP A 165 19.33 9.72 -10.27
N LEU A 166 18.08 9.37 -10.68
CA LEU A 166 17.07 8.87 -9.72
C LEU A 166 17.47 7.54 -9.09
N MET A 167 18.12 6.67 -9.84
CA MET A 167 18.55 5.35 -9.34
C MET A 167 19.70 5.50 -8.32
N GLU A 168 20.56 6.49 -8.51
CA GLU A 168 21.78 6.73 -7.73
C GLU A 168 21.57 7.70 -6.56
N LEU A 169 20.38 8.32 -6.44
CA LEU A 169 20.08 9.19 -5.31
C LEU A 169 20.33 8.47 -3.99
N ASP A 170 21.24 9.01 -3.19
CA ASP A 170 21.49 8.59 -1.82
C ASP A 170 20.59 9.36 -0.86
N GLN A 171 19.65 8.67 -0.27
CA GLN A 171 18.58 9.27 0.53
C GLN A 171 18.65 8.82 1.98
N ALA A 172 18.35 9.74 2.89
CA ALA A 172 18.26 9.42 4.29
C ALA A 172 17.20 8.34 4.54
N TYR A 173 17.63 7.20 5.09
CA TYR A 173 16.77 6.08 5.39
C TYR A 173 16.80 5.71 6.87
N ALA A 174 15.61 5.63 7.43
CA ALA A 174 15.27 4.80 8.59
C ALA A 174 13.79 4.41 8.45
N PRO A 175 13.32 3.29 9.05
CA PRO A 175 11.97 2.78 8.83
C PRO A 175 10.82 3.79 8.94
N PRO A 176 10.84 4.77 9.89
CA PRO A 176 9.78 5.77 10.01
C PRO A 176 9.76 6.83 8.90
N PHE A 177 10.85 7.00 8.14
CA PHE A 177 11.02 8.14 7.22
C PHE A 177 10.98 7.76 5.75
N SER A 178 11.38 6.53 5.41
CA SER A 178 11.46 6.08 4.03
C SER A 178 11.51 4.55 3.94
N SER A 179 11.70 4.03 2.75
CA SER A 179 12.06 2.64 2.48
C SER A 179 13.52 2.57 2.02
N ALA A 180 14.18 1.43 2.23
CA ALA A 180 15.57 1.23 1.79
C ALA A 180 15.75 1.45 0.27
N LYS A 181 14.69 1.19 -0.51
CA LYS A 181 14.53 1.66 -1.89
C LYS A 181 13.40 2.69 -1.88
N ASP A 182 13.76 3.97 -1.84
CA ASP A 182 12.76 5.03 -1.82
C ASP A 182 11.90 4.97 -3.11
N PRO A 183 10.63 5.39 -3.06
CA PRO A 183 9.77 5.50 -4.25
C PRO A 183 10.41 6.23 -5.43
N VAL A 184 11.29 7.22 -5.19
CA VAL A 184 12.01 7.95 -6.24
C VAL A 184 13.06 7.05 -6.91
N ASN A 185 13.83 6.25 -6.16
CA ASN A 185 14.73 5.25 -6.76
C ASN A 185 13.94 4.21 -7.56
N MET A 186 12.78 3.78 -7.04
CA MET A 186 11.91 2.83 -7.75
C MET A 186 11.42 3.38 -9.09
N LEU A 187 11.10 4.67 -9.20
CA LEU A 187 10.80 5.32 -10.49
C LEU A 187 11.97 5.18 -11.47
N GLY A 188 13.19 5.46 -11.01
CA GLY A 188 14.40 5.27 -11.80
C GLY A 188 14.54 3.84 -12.31
N PHE A 189 14.38 2.83 -11.43
CA PHE A 189 14.48 1.41 -11.84
C PHE A 189 13.40 1.01 -12.85
N VAL A 190 12.16 1.48 -12.69
CA VAL A 190 11.07 1.18 -13.63
C VAL A 190 11.34 1.82 -15.00
N ALA A 191 11.78 3.09 -15.02
CA ALA A 191 12.11 3.80 -16.24
C ALA A 191 13.32 3.18 -16.96
N ASP A 192 14.41 2.84 -16.26
CA ASP A 192 15.58 2.16 -16.82
C ASP A 192 15.23 0.81 -17.45
N ASN A 193 14.41 0.01 -16.77
CA ASN A 193 13.94 -1.25 -17.32
C ASN A 193 13.17 -1.08 -18.63
N ARG A 194 12.38 -0.01 -18.76
CA ARG A 194 11.66 0.36 -19.98
C ARG A 194 12.64 0.80 -21.07
N MET A 195 13.54 1.72 -20.77
CA MET A 195 14.54 2.25 -21.72
C MET A 195 15.44 1.14 -22.28
N ARG A 196 15.87 0.21 -21.43
CA ARG A 196 16.72 -0.93 -21.86
C ARG A 196 15.94 -2.05 -22.52
N GLY A 197 14.66 -1.89 -22.80
CA GLY A 197 13.83 -2.92 -23.41
C GLY A 197 13.68 -4.20 -22.59
N LYS A 198 13.99 -4.16 -21.28
CA LYS A 198 13.79 -5.29 -20.37
C LYS A 198 12.33 -5.63 -20.18
N VAL A 199 11.45 -4.68 -20.41
CA VAL A 199 10.00 -4.83 -20.40
C VAL A 199 9.36 -3.84 -21.35
N LYS A 200 8.37 -4.29 -22.12
CA LYS A 200 7.47 -3.38 -22.84
C LYS A 200 6.37 -2.95 -21.88
N MET A 201 6.11 -1.66 -21.80
CA MET A 201 5.06 -1.09 -20.96
C MET A 201 3.91 -0.61 -21.84
N ILE A 202 2.68 -0.79 -21.37
CA ILE A 202 1.48 -0.21 -21.99
C ILE A 202 0.77 0.70 -21.01
N GLY A 203 0.39 1.89 -21.46
CA GLY A 203 -0.42 2.81 -20.70
C GLY A 203 -1.92 2.43 -20.74
N TRP A 204 -2.70 2.94 -19.79
CA TRP A 204 -4.13 2.67 -19.75
C TRP A 204 -4.87 3.19 -21.00
N LYS A 205 -4.48 4.34 -21.56
CA LYS A 205 -5.08 4.88 -22.79
C LYS A 205 -4.85 3.97 -23.99
N GLU A 206 -3.63 3.46 -24.13
CA GLU A 206 -3.26 2.54 -25.21
C GLU A 206 -4.02 1.22 -25.05
N LEU A 207 -4.13 0.70 -23.80
CA LEU A 207 -4.88 -0.52 -23.53
C LEU A 207 -6.39 -0.35 -23.84
N GLU A 208 -6.99 0.79 -23.52
CA GLU A 208 -8.40 1.05 -23.85
C GLU A 208 -8.64 1.23 -25.36
N ALA A 209 -7.65 1.75 -26.07
CA ALA A 209 -7.71 1.90 -27.52
C ALA A 209 -7.41 0.60 -28.28
N TRP A 210 -6.82 -0.41 -27.62
CA TRP A 210 -6.47 -1.66 -28.25
C TRP A 210 -7.69 -2.59 -28.34
N ASP A 211 -7.89 -3.23 -29.48
CA ASP A 211 -8.96 -4.23 -29.63
C ASP A 211 -8.68 -5.44 -28.73
N LYS A 212 -9.48 -5.58 -27.69
CA LYS A 212 -9.36 -6.63 -26.67
C LYS A 212 -9.50 -8.05 -27.24
N ASN A 213 -10.08 -8.20 -28.45
CA ASN A 213 -10.16 -9.49 -29.14
C ASN A 213 -8.83 -9.92 -29.76
N THR A 214 -7.88 -9.01 -29.94
CA THR A 214 -6.58 -9.27 -30.56
C THR A 214 -5.45 -9.51 -29.57
N LEU A 215 -5.70 -9.36 -28.29
CA LEU A 215 -4.74 -9.55 -27.20
C LEU A 215 -5.26 -10.51 -26.13
N THR A 216 -4.38 -10.95 -25.23
CA THR A 216 -4.74 -11.74 -24.06
C THR A 216 -4.44 -10.93 -22.80
N LEU A 217 -5.45 -10.64 -21.99
CA LEU A 217 -5.29 -10.00 -20.69
C LEU A 217 -5.03 -11.06 -19.61
N VAL A 218 -3.98 -10.88 -18.82
CA VAL A 218 -3.61 -11.81 -17.75
C VAL A 218 -3.45 -11.07 -16.43
N ASN A 219 -4.32 -11.38 -15.48
CA ASN A 219 -4.20 -10.93 -14.10
C ASN A 219 -3.30 -11.90 -13.34
N VAL A 220 -2.15 -11.42 -12.85
CA VAL A 220 -1.18 -12.26 -12.09
C VAL A 220 -1.27 -12.05 -10.59
N CYS A 221 -2.37 -11.53 -10.10
CA CYS A 221 -2.72 -11.50 -8.67
C CYS A 221 -3.18 -12.88 -8.20
N SER A 222 -3.33 -13.08 -6.89
CA SER A 222 -3.96 -14.28 -6.37
C SER A 222 -5.44 -14.36 -6.80
N GLU A 223 -6.06 -15.53 -6.66
CA GLU A 223 -7.47 -15.72 -7.01
C GLU A 223 -8.36 -14.78 -6.20
N GLU A 224 -8.10 -14.65 -4.88
CA GLU A 224 -8.89 -13.80 -3.99
C GLU A 224 -8.77 -12.31 -4.36
N GLU A 225 -7.57 -11.85 -4.75
CA GLU A 225 -7.38 -10.49 -5.23
C GLU A 225 -8.09 -10.27 -6.57
N CYS A 226 -8.12 -11.28 -7.44
CA CYS A 226 -8.78 -11.22 -8.74
C CYS A 226 -10.31 -11.16 -8.61
N GLU A 227 -10.91 -11.93 -7.71
CA GLU A 227 -12.33 -11.87 -7.39
C GLU A 227 -12.77 -10.47 -6.93
N LEU A 228 -11.92 -9.81 -6.14
CA LEU A 228 -12.20 -8.45 -5.68
C LEU A 228 -12.01 -7.41 -6.77
N ASN A 229 -11.01 -7.62 -7.64
CA ASN A 229 -10.59 -6.58 -8.58
C ASN A 229 -9.85 -7.16 -9.80
N THR A 230 -10.46 -7.01 -10.98
CA THR A 230 -9.83 -7.38 -12.25
C THR A 230 -10.23 -6.41 -13.38
N ILE A 231 -9.66 -6.59 -14.57
CA ILE A 231 -10.14 -6.01 -15.82
C ILE A 231 -11.01 -7.06 -16.50
N GLU A 232 -12.17 -6.67 -16.97
CA GLU A 232 -13.12 -7.56 -17.63
C GLU A 232 -12.47 -8.30 -18.82
N GLY A 233 -12.71 -9.61 -18.91
CA GLY A 233 -12.13 -10.48 -19.93
C GLY A 233 -10.70 -10.95 -19.64
N ALA A 234 -10.12 -10.61 -18.49
CA ALA A 234 -8.80 -11.10 -18.09
C ALA A 234 -8.85 -12.53 -17.55
N VAL A 235 -7.89 -13.34 -17.98
CA VAL A 235 -7.62 -14.66 -17.40
C VAL A 235 -6.79 -14.48 -16.14
N ASN A 236 -7.15 -15.17 -15.04
CA ASN A 236 -6.34 -15.16 -13.83
C ASN A 236 -5.34 -16.32 -13.83
N ILE A 237 -4.07 -15.98 -13.80
CA ILE A 237 -2.97 -16.93 -13.61
C ILE A 237 -2.03 -16.32 -12.56
N PRO A 238 -2.14 -16.73 -11.30
CA PRO A 238 -1.29 -16.22 -10.24
C PRO A 238 0.20 -16.34 -10.59
N LEU A 239 1.00 -15.32 -10.24
CA LEU A 239 2.42 -15.26 -10.60
C LEU A 239 3.19 -16.54 -10.24
N ASN A 240 2.86 -17.14 -9.09
CA ASN A 240 3.54 -18.35 -8.62
C ASN A 240 3.25 -19.59 -9.49
N GLU A 241 2.09 -19.62 -10.14
CA GLU A 241 1.63 -20.72 -11.02
C GLU A 241 1.98 -20.48 -12.49
N LEU A 242 2.36 -19.24 -12.85
CA LEU A 242 2.52 -18.84 -14.24
C LEU A 242 3.46 -19.76 -15.04
N ARG A 243 4.53 -20.27 -14.41
CA ARG A 243 5.50 -21.15 -15.10
C ARG A 243 4.92 -22.51 -15.47
N GLU A 244 4.00 -23.02 -14.66
CA GLU A 244 3.36 -24.32 -14.85
C GLU A 244 2.17 -24.20 -15.81
N ARG A 245 1.52 -23.04 -15.84
CA ARG A 245 0.30 -22.77 -16.61
C ARG A 245 0.55 -22.01 -17.91
N LEU A 246 1.80 -21.93 -18.40
CA LEU A 246 2.15 -21.29 -19.68
C LEU A 246 1.39 -21.86 -20.89
N GLY A 247 0.99 -23.14 -20.83
CA GLY A 247 0.22 -23.79 -21.88
C GLY A 247 -1.20 -23.24 -22.09
N GLU A 248 -1.73 -22.51 -21.11
CA GLU A 248 -3.05 -21.87 -21.19
C GLU A 248 -3.01 -20.57 -22.01
N LEU A 249 -1.82 -20.01 -22.24
CA LEU A 249 -1.65 -18.77 -22.98
C LEU A 249 -1.48 -19.04 -24.49
N PRO A 250 -2.31 -18.42 -25.33
CA PRO A 250 -2.21 -18.60 -26.79
C PRO A 250 -0.89 -18.02 -27.31
N LYS A 251 -0.16 -18.79 -28.11
CA LYS A 251 0.99 -18.29 -28.85
C LYS A 251 0.52 -17.48 -30.07
N GLY A 252 1.29 -16.45 -30.41
CA GLY A 252 1.01 -15.61 -31.59
C GLY A 252 0.03 -14.46 -31.34
N ARG A 253 -0.41 -14.26 -30.09
CA ARG A 253 -1.17 -13.06 -29.68
C ARG A 253 -0.39 -12.28 -28.62
N PRO A 254 -0.39 -10.94 -28.67
CA PRO A 254 0.19 -10.13 -27.60
C PRO A 254 -0.48 -10.42 -26.26
N VAL A 255 0.32 -10.48 -25.22
CA VAL A 255 -0.14 -10.70 -23.84
C VAL A 255 0.06 -9.42 -23.05
N VAL A 256 -0.99 -8.93 -22.42
CA VAL A 256 -0.88 -7.82 -21.47
C VAL A 256 -1.04 -8.37 -20.05
N VAL A 257 0.04 -8.31 -19.28
CA VAL A 257 0.03 -8.75 -17.87
C VAL A 257 -0.19 -7.57 -16.94
N PHE A 258 -0.92 -7.79 -15.87
CA PHE A 258 -1.10 -6.78 -14.83
C PHE A 258 -1.26 -7.42 -13.45
N CYS A 259 -0.96 -6.62 -12.44
CA CYS A 259 -1.27 -6.92 -11.04
C CYS A 259 -1.76 -5.64 -10.35
N ALA A 260 -1.91 -5.62 -9.05
CA ALA A 260 -2.40 -4.47 -8.31
C ALA A 260 -1.64 -3.16 -8.63
N VAL A 261 -0.29 -3.18 -8.67
CA VAL A 261 0.56 -1.97 -8.77
C VAL A 261 1.68 -2.06 -9.82
N GLY A 262 1.78 -3.17 -10.59
CA GLY A 262 2.73 -3.34 -11.70
C GLY A 262 3.97 -4.21 -11.39
N LEU A 263 4.37 -4.46 -10.14
CA LEU A 263 5.59 -5.21 -9.80
C LEU A 263 5.49 -6.70 -10.18
N ARG A 264 4.43 -7.40 -9.76
CA ARG A 264 4.21 -8.80 -10.15
C ARG A 264 4.01 -8.92 -11.67
N GLY A 265 3.35 -7.92 -12.28
CA GLY A 265 3.22 -7.83 -13.74
C GLY A 265 4.58 -7.73 -14.43
N TYR A 266 5.52 -6.95 -13.90
CA TYR A 266 6.89 -6.91 -14.42
C TYR A 266 7.59 -8.28 -14.35
N ILE A 267 7.49 -8.98 -13.22
CA ILE A 267 8.08 -10.33 -13.08
C ILE A 267 7.45 -11.31 -14.06
N ALA A 268 6.13 -11.28 -14.20
CA ALA A 268 5.39 -12.10 -15.16
C ALA A 268 5.82 -11.81 -16.61
N ALA A 269 5.92 -10.50 -16.97
CA ALA A 269 6.41 -10.11 -18.29
C ALA A 269 7.80 -10.66 -18.58
N ARG A 270 8.72 -10.62 -17.60
CA ARG A 270 10.06 -11.20 -17.74
C ARG A 270 10.04 -12.71 -17.97
N ILE A 271 9.18 -13.45 -17.26
CA ILE A 271 9.00 -14.88 -17.43
C ILE A 271 8.51 -15.20 -18.85
N LEU A 272 7.47 -14.50 -19.30
CA LEU A 272 6.85 -14.73 -20.61
C LEU A 272 7.76 -14.32 -21.76
N MET A 273 8.47 -13.19 -21.67
CA MET A 273 9.45 -12.76 -22.67
C MET A 273 10.55 -13.82 -22.87
N GLN A 274 11.05 -14.44 -21.80
CA GLN A 274 12.04 -15.52 -21.88
C GLN A 274 11.50 -16.80 -22.56
N ARG A 275 10.19 -16.91 -22.69
CA ARG A 275 9.49 -18.01 -23.37
C ARG A 275 9.00 -17.65 -24.77
N GLY A 276 9.44 -16.48 -25.27
CA GLY A 276 9.16 -16.03 -26.64
C GLY A 276 7.77 -15.41 -26.84
N TYR A 277 7.06 -15.05 -25.76
CA TYR A 277 5.80 -14.30 -25.88
C TYR A 277 6.06 -12.82 -26.16
N GLU A 278 5.23 -12.22 -26.99
CA GLU A 278 5.12 -10.77 -27.06
C GLU A 278 4.28 -10.28 -25.88
N VAL A 279 4.91 -9.52 -24.98
CA VAL A 279 4.33 -9.21 -23.68
C VAL A 279 4.48 -7.74 -23.33
N TYR A 280 3.44 -7.18 -22.74
CA TYR A 280 3.36 -5.84 -22.20
C TYR A 280 2.95 -5.87 -20.72
N ASN A 281 3.56 -5.05 -19.90
CA ASN A 281 3.14 -4.85 -18.51
C ASN A 281 2.34 -3.55 -18.39
N LEU A 282 1.16 -3.60 -17.77
CA LEU A 282 0.31 -2.42 -17.56
C LEU A 282 0.97 -1.46 -16.58
N SER A 283 1.24 -0.24 -17.06
CA SER A 283 1.89 0.83 -16.29
C SER A 283 1.07 1.23 -15.06
N GLY A 284 1.68 1.14 -13.87
CA GLY A 284 1.01 1.39 -12.59
C GLY A 284 -0.08 0.36 -12.21
N GLY A 285 -0.26 -0.71 -13.01
CA GLY A 285 -1.15 -1.82 -12.74
C GLY A 285 -2.62 -1.43 -12.62
N LEU A 286 -3.40 -2.31 -12.00
CA LEU A 286 -4.84 -2.17 -11.84
C LEU A 286 -5.24 -0.90 -11.05
N LYS A 287 -4.41 -0.48 -10.09
CA LYS A 287 -4.68 0.72 -9.29
C LYS A 287 -4.74 1.98 -10.15
N THR A 288 -3.77 2.17 -11.06
CA THR A 288 -3.78 3.29 -11.99
C THR A 288 -4.92 3.16 -12.99
N TYR A 289 -5.10 1.97 -13.59
CA TYR A 289 -6.16 1.71 -14.56
C TYR A 289 -7.54 2.09 -14.00
N LYS A 290 -7.89 1.57 -12.82
CA LYS A 290 -9.19 1.86 -12.19
C LYS A 290 -9.36 3.33 -11.80
N ALA A 291 -8.31 3.99 -11.31
CA ALA A 291 -8.39 5.39 -10.93
C ALA A 291 -8.77 6.33 -12.10
N VAL A 292 -8.53 5.89 -13.33
CA VAL A 292 -8.75 6.72 -14.52
C VAL A 292 -9.89 6.22 -15.44
N THR A 293 -10.23 4.92 -15.39
CA THR A 293 -11.24 4.32 -16.27
C THR A 293 -12.59 4.13 -15.57
N VAL A 294 -12.58 3.77 -14.28
CA VAL A 294 -13.81 3.81 -13.51
C VAL A 294 -14.22 5.28 -13.47
N ARG A 295 -15.09 5.69 -14.40
CA ARG A 295 -15.92 6.85 -14.15
C ARG A 295 -16.53 6.54 -12.78
N GLN A 296 -16.22 7.35 -11.77
CA GLN A 296 -17.14 7.47 -10.67
C GLN A 296 -18.46 7.76 -11.38
N SER A 297 -19.30 6.72 -11.50
CA SER A 297 -20.71 6.99 -11.57
C SER A 297 -20.88 8.01 -10.45
N ASN A 298 -21.46 9.15 -10.73
CA ASN A 298 -22.09 10.01 -9.74
C ASN A 298 -23.30 9.25 -9.16
N GLU A 299 -23.11 8.05 -8.71
CA GLU A 299 -23.74 7.48 -7.55
C GLU A 299 -23.09 8.16 -6.33
N ILE A 300 -23.31 9.46 -6.24
CA ILE A 300 -23.98 10.05 -5.11
C ILE A 300 -24.79 8.91 -4.57
N LEU A 301 -24.36 8.34 -3.41
CA LEU A 301 -25.12 7.41 -2.57
C LEU A 301 -26.57 7.41 -3.01
N PRO A 302 -27.16 6.28 -3.45
CA PRO A 302 -28.47 6.26 -4.07
C PRO A 302 -29.37 7.24 -3.35
N GLU A 303 -30.16 8.04 -4.07
CA GLU A 303 -31.11 9.00 -3.47
C GLU A 303 -32.01 8.36 -2.39
N THR A 304 -32.11 7.05 -2.38
CA THR A 304 -32.67 6.22 -1.32
C THR A 304 -32.01 6.45 0.03
N LEU A 305 -30.69 6.70 0.14
CA LEU A 305 -30.04 6.98 1.43
C LEU A 305 -30.25 8.43 1.89
N GLN A 306 -30.51 9.36 0.98
CA GLN A 306 -30.90 10.74 1.36
C GLN A 306 -32.36 10.83 1.76
N LYS A 307 -33.25 9.97 1.27
CA LYS A 307 -34.66 9.94 1.65
C LYS A 307 -34.96 9.10 2.90
N GLU A 308 -34.04 8.22 3.32
CA GLU A 308 -34.23 7.43 4.56
C GLU A 308 -33.85 8.17 5.84
N GLN A 309 -33.19 9.34 5.76
CA GLN A 309 -33.01 10.23 6.92
C GLN A 309 -34.32 10.87 7.41
N SER A 310 -35.42 10.72 6.68
CA SER A 310 -36.76 11.24 7.05
C SER A 310 -37.79 10.16 7.40
N ARG A 311 -37.40 8.88 7.48
CA ARG A 311 -38.24 7.81 7.98
C ARG A 311 -37.67 7.13 9.23
N SER A 312 -37.63 7.88 10.31
CA SER A 312 -37.50 7.34 11.66
C SER A 312 -38.85 6.76 12.08
N GLY A 313 -39.02 5.46 11.92
CA GLY A 313 -40.24 4.78 12.27
C GLY A 313 -40.09 3.26 12.25
N GLY A 314 -39.22 2.73 13.11
CA GLY A 314 -39.08 1.29 13.35
C GLY A 314 -38.29 1.10 14.64
N GLY A 315 -38.98 0.77 15.74
CA GLY A 315 -38.41 0.63 17.08
C GLY A 315 -37.51 -0.60 17.22
N GLY A 316 -36.34 -0.59 16.59
CA GLY A 316 -35.25 -1.53 16.83
C GLY A 316 -34.22 -0.93 17.78
N ARG A 317 -33.67 -1.76 18.66
CA ARG A 317 -32.59 -1.37 19.58
C ARG A 317 -31.39 -0.85 18.78
N HIS A 318 -30.95 0.38 19.07
CA HIS A 318 -29.73 0.96 18.54
C HIS A 318 -28.64 0.87 19.61
N LEU A 319 -27.57 0.11 19.36
CA LEU A 319 -26.47 -0.10 20.27
C LEU A 319 -25.27 0.73 19.78
N THR A 320 -24.68 1.53 20.65
CA THR A 320 -23.44 2.28 20.37
C THR A 320 -22.28 1.64 21.11
N VAL A 321 -21.18 1.41 20.43
CA VAL A 321 -19.97 0.72 20.91
C VAL A 321 -18.75 1.55 20.66
N ASP A 322 -17.96 1.83 21.69
CA ASP A 322 -16.68 2.52 21.56
C ASP A 322 -15.52 1.51 21.50
N ALA A 323 -14.87 1.41 20.35
CA ALA A 323 -13.65 0.64 20.12
C ALA A 323 -12.43 1.54 19.83
N CYS A 324 -12.52 2.84 20.18
CA CYS A 324 -11.40 3.77 20.03
C CYS A 324 -10.19 3.32 20.86
N GLY A 325 -9.00 3.45 20.27
CA GLY A 325 -7.74 3.04 20.89
C GLY A 325 -7.46 1.52 20.84
N LEU A 326 -8.39 0.72 20.32
CA LEU A 326 -8.09 -0.67 19.96
C LEU A 326 -7.40 -0.71 18.59
N GLN A 327 -6.45 -1.62 18.42
CA GLN A 327 -5.80 -1.89 17.13
C GLN A 327 -6.28 -3.25 16.59
N CYS A 328 -6.21 -3.42 15.27
CA CYS A 328 -6.58 -4.69 14.61
C CYS A 328 -5.95 -5.91 15.33
N PRO A 329 -6.75 -6.98 15.64
CA PRO A 329 -8.15 -7.20 15.25
C PRO A 329 -9.20 -6.67 16.25
N GLY A 330 -8.78 -5.93 17.30
CA GLY A 330 -9.63 -5.51 18.43
C GLY A 330 -10.98 -4.90 18.03
N PRO A 331 -11.06 -3.89 17.14
CA PRO A 331 -12.33 -3.29 16.74
C PRO A 331 -13.30 -4.30 16.08
N VAL A 332 -12.78 -5.20 15.22
CA VAL A 332 -13.59 -6.22 14.53
C VAL A 332 -14.07 -7.28 15.51
N MET A 333 -13.25 -7.67 16.48
CA MET A 333 -13.63 -8.63 17.51
C MET A 333 -14.72 -8.08 18.42
N LYS A 334 -14.60 -6.81 18.82
CA LYS A 334 -15.62 -6.13 19.62
C LYS A 334 -16.92 -5.99 18.83
N LEU A 335 -16.83 -5.60 17.54
CA LEU A 335 -17.96 -5.58 16.63
C LEU A 335 -18.68 -6.94 16.58
N LYS A 336 -17.93 -8.04 16.42
CA LYS A 336 -18.49 -9.40 16.39
C LYS A 336 -19.24 -9.72 17.67
N SER A 337 -18.60 -9.54 18.84
CA SER A 337 -19.19 -9.85 20.15
C SER A 337 -20.51 -9.11 20.39
N GLU A 338 -20.56 -7.84 20.05
CA GLU A 338 -21.76 -7.01 20.25
C GLU A 338 -22.86 -7.32 19.21
N MET A 339 -22.47 -7.62 17.96
CA MET A 339 -23.41 -8.03 16.92
C MET A 339 -24.04 -9.40 17.20
N GLU A 340 -23.36 -10.32 17.90
CA GLU A 340 -23.93 -11.62 18.28
C GLU A 340 -25.16 -11.48 19.19
N GLY A 341 -25.17 -10.44 20.04
CA GLY A 341 -26.28 -10.13 20.96
C GLY A 341 -27.48 -9.44 20.32
N LEU A 342 -27.42 -9.05 19.05
CA LEU A 342 -28.48 -8.33 18.35
C LEU A 342 -29.42 -9.29 17.58
N LYS A 343 -30.70 -8.89 17.50
CA LYS A 343 -31.70 -9.51 16.64
C LYS A 343 -31.62 -9.01 15.21
N ILE A 344 -32.07 -9.78 14.24
CA ILE A 344 -32.16 -9.42 12.83
C ILE A 344 -32.88 -8.07 12.69
N GLY A 345 -32.30 -7.14 11.92
CA GLY A 345 -32.80 -5.77 11.70
C GLY A 345 -32.41 -4.75 12.77
N GLU A 346 -31.84 -5.18 13.93
CA GLU A 346 -31.30 -4.23 14.91
C GLU A 346 -29.96 -3.66 14.43
N ARG A 347 -29.64 -2.43 14.86
CA ARG A 347 -28.47 -1.69 14.41
C ARG A 347 -27.43 -1.51 15.52
N LEU A 348 -26.17 -1.57 15.10
CA LEU A 348 -25.01 -1.28 15.92
C LEU A 348 -24.18 -0.18 15.26
N GLU A 349 -23.84 0.83 16.05
CA GLU A 349 -22.87 1.84 15.68
C GLU A 349 -21.59 1.62 16.48
N ILE A 350 -20.46 1.53 15.79
CA ILE A 350 -19.15 1.32 16.42
C ILE A 350 -18.18 2.41 15.97
N THR A 351 -17.46 2.98 16.96
CA THR A 351 -16.38 3.93 16.71
C THR A 351 -15.02 3.25 16.89
N ALA A 352 -14.07 3.55 16.02
CA ALA A 352 -12.70 3.05 16.08
C ALA A 352 -11.71 4.11 15.59
N THR A 353 -10.45 4.01 16.02
CA THR A 353 -9.35 4.88 15.59
C THR A 353 -8.30 4.16 14.75
N ASP A 354 -8.47 2.87 14.53
CA ASP A 354 -7.58 2.07 13.66
C ASP A 354 -7.92 2.34 12.19
N PRO A 355 -7.00 2.89 11.37
CA PRO A 355 -7.23 3.16 9.95
C PRO A 355 -7.58 1.92 9.12
N GLY A 356 -7.15 0.71 9.56
CA GLY A 356 -7.49 -0.57 8.93
C GLY A 356 -8.97 -0.91 9.03
N PHE A 357 -9.65 -0.42 10.07
CA PHE A 357 -11.03 -0.77 10.39
C PHE A 357 -12.03 -0.45 9.27
N VAL A 358 -11.80 0.60 8.47
CA VAL A 358 -12.67 0.94 7.30
C VAL A 358 -12.79 -0.23 6.31
N ARG A 359 -11.68 -0.90 6.02
CA ARG A 359 -11.68 -2.08 5.12
C ARG A 359 -12.21 -3.32 5.81
N ASP A 360 -11.79 -3.50 7.06
CA ASP A 360 -12.11 -4.69 7.83
C ASP A 360 -13.61 -4.79 8.12
N VAL A 361 -14.26 -3.68 8.47
CA VAL A 361 -15.71 -3.64 8.75
C VAL A 361 -16.54 -3.98 7.52
N GLY A 362 -16.14 -3.50 6.33
CA GLY A 362 -16.83 -3.80 5.07
C GLY A 362 -16.70 -5.27 4.67
N SER A 363 -15.49 -5.80 4.76
CA SER A 363 -15.21 -7.22 4.48
C SER A 363 -15.93 -8.13 5.49
N TRP A 364 -15.87 -7.79 6.76
CA TRP A 364 -16.53 -8.54 7.83
C TRP A 364 -18.06 -8.56 7.64
N ALA A 365 -18.68 -7.42 7.33
CA ALA A 365 -20.13 -7.34 7.11
C ALA A 365 -20.58 -8.26 5.97
N LYS A 366 -19.86 -8.25 4.82
CA LYS A 366 -20.16 -9.15 3.69
C LYS A 366 -20.03 -10.62 4.08
N MET A 367 -18.95 -11.00 4.78
CA MET A 367 -18.67 -12.39 5.12
C MET A 367 -19.64 -12.95 6.16
N THR A 368 -20.16 -12.11 7.03
CA THR A 368 -21.10 -12.52 8.10
C THR A 368 -22.57 -12.33 7.74
N GLY A 369 -22.87 -11.87 6.51
CA GLY A 369 -24.25 -11.62 6.07
C GLY A 369 -24.92 -10.43 6.77
N ASN A 370 -24.15 -9.57 7.42
CA ASN A 370 -24.65 -8.33 8.00
C ASN A 370 -24.60 -7.20 6.97
N ARG A 371 -25.46 -6.20 7.12
CA ARG A 371 -25.50 -5.05 6.21
C ARG A 371 -24.70 -3.89 6.80
N LEU A 372 -23.66 -3.45 6.10
CA LEU A 372 -23.00 -2.19 6.41
C LEU A 372 -23.86 -1.04 5.89
N VAL A 373 -24.41 -0.24 6.82
CA VAL A 373 -25.31 0.88 6.50
C VAL A 373 -24.52 2.12 6.15
N GLN A 374 -23.51 2.46 6.95
CA GLN A 374 -22.72 3.67 6.79
C GLN A 374 -21.33 3.52 7.39
N VAL A 375 -20.34 4.19 6.80
CA VAL A 375 -19.03 4.43 7.40
C VAL A 375 -18.68 5.90 7.20
N VAL A 376 -18.38 6.59 8.29
CA VAL A 376 -17.95 7.99 8.30
C VAL A 376 -16.59 8.07 8.98
N GLN A 377 -15.69 8.87 8.42
CA GLN A 377 -14.38 9.13 9.05
C GLN A 377 -14.23 10.62 9.25
N GLU A 378 -14.15 11.05 10.51
CA GLU A 378 -13.96 12.44 10.90
C GLU A 378 -12.88 12.55 11.97
N LYS A 379 -11.92 13.45 11.77
CA LYS A 379 -10.84 13.74 12.75
C LYS A 379 -10.10 12.50 13.29
N GLY A 380 -9.93 11.47 12.42
CA GLY A 380 -9.24 10.22 12.77
C GLY A 380 -10.10 9.20 13.52
N ILE A 381 -11.39 9.49 13.74
CA ILE A 381 -12.37 8.55 14.29
C ILE A 381 -13.20 7.99 13.12
N ILE A 382 -13.31 6.69 13.07
CA ILE A 382 -14.13 5.96 12.10
C ILE A 382 -15.39 5.52 12.82
N THR A 383 -16.55 5.94 12.34
CA THR A 383 -17.86 5.53 12.84
C THR A 383 -18.51 4.63 11.78
N ALA A 384 -18.79 3.39 12.13
CA ALA A 384 -19.46 2.43 11.25
C ALA A 384 -20.81 2.01 11.84
N THR A 385 -21.86 2.12 11.05
CA THR A 385 -23.20 1.64 11.40
C THR A 385 -23.52 0.38 10.63
N LEU A 386 -23.86 -0.69 11.35
CA LEU A 386 -24.22 -1.99 10.78
C LEU A 386 -25.62 -2.40 11.23
N GLU A 387 -26.30 -3.14 10.37
CA GLU A 387 -27.59 -3.75 10.65
C GLU A 387 -27.43 -5.27 10.65
N LYS A 388 -27.97 -5.93 11.66
CA LYS A 388 -27.93 -7.38 11.80
C LYS A 388 -28.72 -8.03 10.67
N GLY A 389 -28.02 -8.81 9.85
CA GLY A 389 -28.62 -9.62 8.78
C GLY A 389 -29.05 -11.01 9.25
N GLU A 390 -29.68 -11.77 8.36
CA GLU A 390 -30.16 -13.14 8.62
C GLU A 390 -29.04 -14.18 8.80
N GLY A 391 -27.77 -13.74 8.88
CA GLY A 391 -26.61 -14.61 8.96
C GLY A 391 -26.42 -15.37 7.66
N GLY A 392 -25.41 -15.04 6.87
CA GLY A 392 -25.06 -15.85 5.70
C GLY A 392 -24.79 -17.28 6.13
N GLN A 393 -25.71 -18.19 5.85
CA GLN A 393 -25.42 -19.62 5.83
C GLN A 393 -24.41 -19.82 4.68
N GLY A 394 -23.11 -19.88 5.01
CA GLY A 394 -22.12 -20.48 4.14
C GLY A 394 -22.45 -21.96 3.98
N GLY A 395 -23.23 -22.28 3.01
CA GLY A 395 -23.67 -23.65 2.75
C GLY A 395 -24.27 -23.81 1.37
N GLY A 396 -23.46 -23.68 0.34
CA GLY A 396 -23.69 -24.31 -0.96
C GLY A 396 -23.12 -25.72 -0.90
N LYS A 397 -23.99 -26.73 -0.90
CA LYS A 397 -23.61 -28.12 -1.16
C LYS A 397 -23.15 -28.21 -2.61
N ASP A 398 -21.93 -28.61 -2.79
CA ASP A 398 -21.31 -29.49 -3.78
C ASP A 398 -19.93 -28.94 -4.20
N GLY A 399 -18.88 -29.72 -3.87
CA GLY A 399 -17.50 -29.47 -4.30
C GLY A 399 -16.54 -29.35 -3.13
N VAL A 400 -15.61 -30.26 -3.05
CA VAL A 400 -14.51 -30.32 -2.09
C VAL A 400 -13.76 -28.97 -2.08
N SER A 401 -14.06 -28.11 -1.10
CA SER A 401 -13.26 -26.93 -0.85
C SER A 401 -12.41 -27.16 0.40
N ALA A 402 -11.11 -27.20 0.19
CA ALA A 402 -10.10 -27.12 1.25
C ALA A 402 -10.08 -25.68 1.82
N ASP A 403 -11.11 -25.31 2.58
CA ASP A 403 -11.33 -23.92 3.05
C ASP A 403 -10.72 -23.66 4.44
N GLY A 404 -9.62 -24.34 4.76
CA GLY A 404 -8.84 -24.13 5.97
C GLY A 404 -7.62 -23.26 5.70
N LYS A 405 -7.35 -22.26 6.56
CA LYS A 405 -6.10 -21.48 6.55
C LYS A 405 -5.15 -22.05 7.59
N THR A 406 -3.95 -22.47 7.17
CA THR A 406 -2.91 -22.94 8.09
C THR A 406 -1.83 -21.89 8.20
N ILE A 407 -1.50 -21.51 9.45
CA ILE A 407 -0.41 -20.60 9.77
C ILE A 407 0.68 -21.41 10.48
N VAL A 408 1.88 -21.44 9.91
CA VAL A 408 3.02 -22.15 10.51
C VAL A 408 3.76 -21.23 11.47
N VAL A 409 3.82 -21.61 12.73
CA VAL A 409 4.56 -20.91 13.78
C VAL A 409 5.86 -21.69 14.07
N PHE A 410 6.97 -21.18 13.55
CA PHE A 410 8.29 -21.84 13.67
C PHE A 410 9.27 -21.13 14.61
N SER A 411 8.89 -19.96 15.14
CA SER A 411 9.73 -19.12 16.01
C SER A 411 9.06 -18.93 17.37
N ASP A 412 9.86 -18.80 18.41
CA ASP A 412 9.46 -18.43 19.77
C ASP A 412 9.70 -16.93 20.08
N ASP A 413 9.92 -16.12 19.06
CA ASP A 413 9.98 -14.67 19.23
C ASP A 413 8.61 -14.09 19.55
N LEU A 414 8.51 -13.28 20.60
CA LEU A 414 7.26 -12.68 21.07
C LEU A 414 6.54 -11.89 19.98
N ASP A 415 7.25 -11.08 19.22
CA ASP A 415 6.71 -10.24 18.14
C ASP A 415 6.17 -11.09 16.99
N ARG A 416 6.83 -12.17 16.64
CA ARG A 416 6.38 -13.10 15.58
C ARG A 416 5.18 -13.93 16.03
N ALA A 417 5.20 -14.39 17.28
CA ALA A 417 4.08 -15.11 17.87
C ALA A 417 2.84 -14.20 17.93
N LEU A 418 2.97 -12.95 18.39
CA LEU A 418 1.88 -11.96 18.40
C LEU A 418 1.28 -11.79 17.01
N ALA A 419 2.11 -11.60 15.97
CA ALA A 419 1.64 -11.45 14.60
C ALA A 419 0.84 -12.67 14.12
N SER A 420 1.31 -13.89 14.41
CA SER A 420 0.63 -15.13 14.04
C SER A 420 -0.76 -15.24 14.68
N PHE A 421 -0.90 -14.87 15.95
CA PHE A 421 -2.19 -14.93 16.64
C PHE A 421 -3.13 -13.81 16.21
N VAL A 422 -2.64 -12.60 15.96
CA VAL A 422 -3.45 -11.49 15.40
C VAL A 422 -4.06 -11.88 14.05
N ILE A 423 -3.27 -12.50 13.17
CA ILE A 423 -3.75 -12.97 11.86
C ILE A 423 -4.75 -14.12 12.02
N ALA A 424 -4.46 -15.07 12.92
CA ALA A 424 -5.34 -16.21 13.19
C ALA A 424 -6.70 -15.77 13.74
N ASP A 425 -6.70 -14.87 14.72
CA ASP A 425 -7.92 -14.33 15.32
C ASP A 425 -8.73 -13.51 14.33
N GLY A 426 -8.07 -12.69 13.51
CA GLY A 426 -8.72 -11.94 12.45
C GLY A 426 -9.41 -12.86 11.42
N ALA A 427 -8.73 -13.91 10.98
CA ALA A 427 -9.28 -14.87 10.03
C ALA A 427 -10.42 -15.72 10.63
N ALA A 428 -10.28 -16.15 11.88
CA ALA A 428 -11.32 -16.91 12.58
C ALA A 428 -12.56 -16.05 12.87
N SER A 429 -12.36 -14.79 13.25
CA SER A 429 -13.46 -13.82 13.43
C SER A 429 -14.23 -13.56 12.13
N ALA A 430 -13.55 -13.71 11.00
CA ALA A 430 -14.14 -13.65 9.67
C ALA A 430 -14.84 -14.96 9.24
N GLY A 431 -15.04 -15.91 10.16
CA GLY A 431 -15.77 -17.17 9.92
C GLY A 431 -14.94 -18.24 9.19
N ARG A 432 -13.62 -18.07 9.03
CA ARG A 432 -12.76 -19.07 8.37
C ARG A 432 -12.25 -20.09 9.36
N LYS A 433 -12.15 -21.35 8.93
CA LYS A 433 -11.46 -22.39 9.70
C LYS A 433 -9.96 -22.10 9.69
N VAL A 434 -9.37 -21.91 10.86
CA VAL A 434 -7.94 -21.57 10.99
C VAL A 434 -7.22 -22.62 11.83
N THR A 435 -6.04 -23.00 11.36
CA THR A 435 -5.13 -23.90 12.08
C THR A 435 -3.81 -23.22 12.30
N LEU A 436 -3.31 -23.18 13.54
CA LEU A 436 -1.95 -22.80 13.89
C LEU A 436 -1.10 -24.06 14.07
N PHE A 437 -0.10 -24.23 13.19
CA PHE A 437 0.82 -25.36 13.23
C PHE A 437 2.16 -24.95 13.85
N PHE A 438 2.46 -25.47 15.02
CA PHE A 438 3.67 -25.13 15.78
C PHE A 438 4.77 -26.16 15.53
N THR A 439 5.91 -25.69 15.04
CA THR A 439 7.07 -26.52 14.71
C THR A 439 8.36 -25.89 15.25
N PHE A 440 9.36 -26.72 15.57
CA PHE A 440 10.64 -26.30 16.13
C PHE A 440 10.48 -25.33 17.31
N TRP A 441 11.12 -24.16 17.24
CA TRP A 441 11.08 -23.14 18.31
C TRP A 441 9.65 -22.64 18.60
N GLY A 442 8.75 -22.65 17.61
CA GLY A 442 7.35 -22.28 17.79
C GLY A 442 6.62 -23.13 18.84
N LEU A 443 7.09 -24.34 19.12
CA LEU A 443 6.53 -25.17 20.21
C LEU A 443 6.65 -24.51 21.60
N ASN A 444 7.65 -23.64 21.80
CA ASN A 444 7.84 -22.93 23.08
C ASN A 444 6.69 -21.93 23.35
N VAL A 445 6.01 -21.45 22.31
CA VAL A 445 4.86 -20.53 22.43
C VAL A 445 3.70 -21.19 23.16
N ILE A 446 3.47 -22.49 22.90
CA ILE A 446 2.35 -23.29 23.42
C ILE A 446 2.72 -24.20 24.59
N LYS A 447 3.92 -24.03 25.17
CA LYS A 447 4.31 -24.75 26.41
C LYS A 447 3.60 -24.19 27.62
N ARG A 448 3.29 -25.06 28.58
CA ARG A 448 2.74 -24.69 29.88
C ARG A 448 3.72 -23.85 30.69
N LYS A 449 3.20 -22.95 31.51
CA LYS A 449 3.98 -22.07 32.39
C LYS A 449 4.69 -22.84 33.51
N ALA A 450 4.08 -23.91 34.03
CA ALA A 450 4.63 -24.73 35.09
C ALA A 450 5.47 -25.86 34.50
N THR A 451 6.61 -26.15 35.11
CA THR A 451 7.42 -27.29 34.77
C THR A 451 6.67 -28.56 35.18
N VAL A 452 6.27 -29.37 34.22
CA VAL A 452 5.63 -30.66 34.48
C VAL A 452 6.73 -31.72 34.62
N PRO A 453 6.73 -32.53 35.70
CA PRO A 453 7.71 -33.59 35.85
C PRO A 453 7.44 -34.69 34.83
N VAL A 454 8.25 -34.76 33.79
CA VAL A 454 8.19 -35.79 32.74
C VAL A 454 9.51 -36.52 32.63
N LYS A 455 9.45 -37.84 32.37
CA LYS A 455 10.66 -38.63 32.11
C LYS A 455 11.23 -38.27 30.74
N LYS A 456 12.43 -37.68 30.71
CA LYS A 456 13.17 -37.31 29.51
C LYS A 456 14.51 -38.02 29.49
N ASP A 457 15.02 -38.30 28.31
CA ASP A 457 16.42 -38.70 28.10
C ASP A 457 17.38 -37.56 28.41
N MET A 458 18.66 -37.82 28.36
CA MET A 458 19.72 -36.85 28.76
C MET A 458 19.71 -35.61 27.83
N ALA A 459 19.48 -35.81 26.52
CA ALA A 459 19.41 -34.74 25.54
C ALA A 459 18.16 -33.86 25.75
N GLY A 460 16.98 -34.45 25.97
CA GLY A 460 15.73 -33.75 26.25
C GLY A 460 15.73 -32.99 27.58
N LYS A 461 16.54 -33.46 28.60
CA LYS A 461 16.76 -32.69 29.84
C LYS A 461 17.60 -31.45 29.58
N LEU A 462 18.66 -31.57 28.79
CA LEU A 462 19.56 -30.47 28.46
C LEU A 462 18.82 -29.39 27.65
N PHE A 463 18.08 -29.80 26.59
CA PHE A 463 17.22 -28.90 25.82
C PHE A 463 16.15 -28.22 26.69
N GLY A 464 15.52 -28.98 27.61
CA GLY A 464 14.50 -28.45 28.50
C GLY A 464 14.99 -27.35 29.45
N MET A 465 16.26 -27.35 29.83
CA MET A 465 16.88 -26.28 30.64
C MET A 465 17.21 -25.03 29.83
N MET A 466 17.46 -25.16 28.52
CA MET A 466 17.84 -24.05 27.64
C MET A 466 16.63 -23.36 27.01
N LEU A 467 15.48 -24.03 26.91
CA LEU A 467 14.29 -23.53 26.25
C LEU A 467 13.40 -22.67 27.16
N PRO A 468 12.77 -21.60 26.65
CA PRO A 468 11.84 -20.82 27.45
C PRO A 468 10.66 -21.67 27.94
N SER A 469 10.25 -21.45 29.18
CA SER A 469 9.08 -22.12 29.77
C SER A 469 7.80 -21.30 29.52
N GLY A 470 7.23 -21.47 28.31
CA GLY A 470 5.93 -20.90 27.91
C GLY A 470 5.99 -19.46 27.42
N SER A 471 4.84 -18.98 26.93
CA SER A 471 4.64 -17.71 26.24
C SER A 471 5.18 -16.47 26.97
N ARG A 472 5.11 -16.47 28.30
CA ARG A 472 5.53 -15.30 29.11
C ARG A 472 7.03 -15.05 29.14
N LYS A 473 7.85 -16.04 28.77
CA LYS A 473 9.32 -15.93 28.76
C LYS A 473 9.90 -15.77 27.37
N LEU A 474 9.06 -15.54 26.35
CA LEU A 474 9.52 -15.32 24.99
C LEU A 474 10.31 -14.02 24.87
N ALA A 475 11.39 -14.09 24.12
CA ALA A 475 12.26 -12.97 23.78
C ALA A 475 11.70 -12.19 22.58
N LEU A 476 12.25 -11.01 22.28
CA LEU A 476 12.03 -10.34 21.02
C LEU A 476 13.00 -10.85 19.96
N SER A 477 12.59 -10.86 18.70
CA SER A 477 13.45 -11.22 17.56
C SER A 477 14.65 -10.28 17.41
N LYS A 478 14.48 -9.02 17.82
CA LYS A 478 15.52 -7.99 17.84
C LYS A 478 15.39 -7.14 19.10
N LEU A 479 16.50 -6.53 19.53
CA LEU A 479 16.54 -5.62 20.69
C LEU A 479 16.08 -6.25 22.01
N ASN A 480 16.31 -7.56 22.20
CA ASN A 480 15.88 -8.25 23.42
C ASN A 480 16.70 -7.83 24.66
N LEU A 481 17.98 -7.41 24.51
CA LEU A 481 18.85 -6.86 25.56
C LEU A 481 18.73 -7.63 26.90
N GLY A 482 18.92 -8.94 26.88
CA GLY A 482 18.79 -9.76 28.08
C GLY A 482 17.39 -9.86 28.67
N GLY A 483 16.33 -9.62 27.85
CA GLY A 483 14.93 -9.69 28.27
C GLY A 483 14.32 -8.34 28.68
N ILE A 484 15.08 -7.25 28.66
CA ILE A 484 14.57 -5.89 28.93
C ILE A 484 13.61 -5.49 27.81
N GLY A 485 13.97 -5.77 26.54
CA GLY A 485 13.16 -5.43 25.37
C GLY A 485 11.76 -6.06 25.40
N SER A 486 11.65 -7.34 25.72
CA SER A 486 10.36 -8.01 25.82
C SER A 486 9.48 -7.49 26.97
N ARG A 487 10.09 -7.11 28.10
CA ARG A 487 9.36 -6.45 29.22
C ARG A 487 8.85 -5.08 28.81
N MET A 488 9.69 -4.27 28.14
CA MET A 488 9.32 -2.95 27.66
C MET A 488 8.18 -3.03 26.62
N MET A 489 8.26 -3.97 25.68
CA MET A 489 7.20 -4.19 24.69
C MET A 489 5.87 -4.56 25.34
N ARG A 490 5.87 -5.51 26.29
CA ARG A 490 4.66 -5.88 27.04
C ARG A 490 4.10 -4.70 27.84
N GLY A 491 4.96 -3.85 28.42
CA GLY A 491 4.56 -2.60 29.09
C GLY A 491 3.91 -1.61 28.14
N MET A 492 4.51 -1.41 26.95
CA MET A 492 3.93 -0.54 25.92
C MET A 492 2.58 -1.06 25.40
N MET A 493 2.47 -2.38 25.18
CA MET A 493 1.21 -3.02 24.76
C MET A 493 0.11 -2.73 25.81
N LYS A 494 0.41 -2.95 27.09
CA LYS A 494 -0.55 -2.66 28.18
C LYS A 494 -0.98 -1.19 28.21
N ASN A 495 -0.04 -0.27 28.07
CA ASN A 495 -0.33 1.16 28.07
C ASN A 495 -1.17 1.60 26.86
N LYS A 496 -0.97 0.93 25.72
CA LYS A 496 -1.71 1.18 24.47
C LYS A 496 -2.99 0.32 24.33
N LYS A 497 -3.37 -0.42 25.38
CA LYS A 497 -4.54 -1.33 25.37
C LYS A 497 -4.49 -2.38 24.24
N ILE A 498 -3.29 -2.86 23.92
CA ILE A 498 -3.09 -3.95 22.97
C ILE A 498 -3.10 -5.25 23.77
N ASP A 499 -3.86 -6.23 23.30
CA ASP A 499 -3.99 -7.54 23.95
C ASP A 499 -2.65 -8.26 24.07
N SER A 500 -2.44 -8.91 25.21
CA SER A 500 -1.25 -9.73 25.43
C SER A 500 -1.28 -10.99 24.57
N LEU A 501 -0.13 -11.61 24.32
CA LEU A 501 -0.07 -12.88 23.61
C LEU A 501 -0.98 -13.94 24.26
N GLU A 502 -1.00 -13.99 25.58
CA GLU A 502 -1.82 -14.91 26.34
C GLU A 502 -3.31 -14.65 26.11
N THR A 503 -3.75 -13.40 26.09
CA THR A 503 -5.12 -13.01 25.77
C THR A 503 -5.50 -13.41 24.34
N LEU A 504 -4.63 -13.13 23.37
CA LEU A 504 -4.84 -13.53 21.98
C LEU A 504 -4.91 -15.05 21.81
N MET A 505 -4.14 -15.82 22.57
CA MET A 505 -4.18 -17.28 22.55
C MET A 505 -5.52 -17.81 23.08
N GLU A 506 -6.07 -17.21 24.13
CA GLU A 506 -7.39 -17.56 24.68
C GLU A 506 -8.52 -17.20 23.70
N GLN A 507 -8.43 -16.02 23.07
CA GLN A 507 -9.37 -15.57 22.06
C GLN A 507 -9.35 -16.49 20.83
N ALA A 508 -8.16 -16.86 20.34
CA ALA A 508 -8.01 -17.77 19.22
C ALA A 508 -8.69 -19.11 19.49
N LYS A 509 -8.49 -19.68 20.68
CA LYS A 509 -9.18 -20.90 21.09
C LYS A 509 -10.70 -20.72 21.14
N ALA A 510 -11.18 -19.63 21.72
CA ALA A 510 -12.61 -19.31 21.81
C ALA A 510 -13.24 -19.13 20.41
N ASN A 511 -12.49 -18.60 19.46
CA ASN A 511 -12.89 -18.43 18.05
C ASN A 511 -12.74 -19.71 17.21
N GLY A 512 -12.39 -20.86 17.84
CA GLY A 512 -12.29 -22.15 17.17
C GLY A 512 -11.02 -22.36 16.35
N VAL A 513 -9.96 -21.56 16.58
CA VAL A 513 -8.63 -21.80 15.97
C VAL A 513 -8.05 -23.09 16.52
N GLU A 514 -7.67 -23.98 15.63
CA GLU A 514 -7.07 -25.26 15.99
C GLU A 514 -5.56 -25.12 16.20
N PHE A 515 -5.05 -25.63 17.31
CA PHE A 515 -3.61 -25.63 17.62
C PHE A 515 -3.04 -27.02 17.44
N ILE A 516 -2.03 -27.15 16.57
CA ILE A 516 -1.39 -28.43 16.28
C ILE A 516 0.13 -28.32 16.53
N ALA A 517 0.66 -29.23 17.34
CA ALA A 517 2.08 -29.37 17.59
C ALA A 517 2.70 -30.43 16.66
N CYS A 518 3.81 -30.08 16.00
CA CYS A 518 4.54 -30.98 15.11
C CYS A 518 5.21 -32.10 15.91
N ARG A 519 4.79 -33.35 15.67
CA ARG A 519 5.32 -34.54 16.33
C ARG A 519 6.83 -34.68 16.17
N MET A 520 7.33 -34.55 14.93
CA MET A 520 8.74 -34.65 14.62
C MET A 520 9.57 -33.61 15.41
N SER A 521 9.11 -32.37 15.46
CA SER A 521 9.81 -31.32 16.20
C SER A 521 9.75 -31.54 17.71
N MET A 522 8.66 -32.08 18.23
CA MET A 522 8.56 -32.48 19.63
C MET A 522 9.59 -33.56 20.00
N GLU A 523 9.74 -34.58 19.15
CA GLU A 523 10.70 -35.66 19.33
C GLU A 523 12.15 -35.13 19.29
N VAL A 524 12.47 -34.31 18.28
CA VAL A 524 13.83 -33.73 18.14
C VAL A 524 14.17 -32.80 19.30
N MET A 525 13.23 -32.01 19.80
CA MET A 525 13.46 -31.06 20.91
C MET A 525 13.21 -31.63 22.29
N GLY A 526 12.84 -32.89 22.38
CA GLY A 526 12.56 -33.58 23.66
C GLY A 526 11.38 -32.97 24.42
N ILE A 527 10.40 -32.43 23.73
CA ILE A 527 9.17 -31.86 24.31
C ILE A 527 8.10 -32.96 24.36
N LYS A 528 7.49 -33.15 25.51
CA LYS A 528 6.42 -34.13 25.70
C LYS A 528 5.04 -33.49 25.65
N ALA A 529 4.02 -34.27 25.31
CA ALA A 529 2.64 -33.78 25.18
C ALA A 529 2.12 -33.11 26.46
N GLU A 530 2.50 -33.60 27.60
CA GLU A 530 2.12 -33.11 28.93
C GLU A 530 2.66 -31.70 29.21
N GLU A 531 3.71 -31.29 28.50
CA GLU A 531 4.30 -29.94 28.60
C GLU A 531 3.57 -28.89 27.79
N LEU A 532 2.62 -29.30 26.92
CA LEU A 532 1.85 -28.40 26.07
C LEU A 532 0.55 -27.95 26.75
N LEU A 533 -0.01 -26.84 26.28
CA LEU A 533 -1.28 -26.32 26.72
C LEU A 533 -2.43 -27.29 26.42
N ASP A 534 -3.49 -27.27 27.23
CA ASP A 534 -4.67 -28.07 27.00
C ASP A 534 -5.35 -27.76 25.66
N GLY A 535 -5.83 -28.80 24.96
CA GLY A 535 -6.50 -28.68 23.67
C GLY A 535 -5.56 -28.57 22.47
N VAL A 536 -4.23 -28.66 22.66
CA VAL A 536 -3.29 -28.77 21.54
C VAL A 536 -3.30 -30.18 21.00
N LYS A 537 -3.55 -30.33 19.69
CA LYS A 537 -3.45 -31.61 18.99
C LYS A 537 -2.01 -31.89 18.57
N ILE A 538 -1.64 -33.15 18.45
CA ILE A 538 -0.32 -33.57 17.93
C ILE A 538 -0.53 -34.11 16.53
N GLY A 539 0.19 -33.56 15.53
CA GLY A 539 0.08 -33.97 14.13
C GLY A 539 1.41 -33.98 13.41
N GLY A 540 1.46 -34.63 12.25
CA GLY A 540 2.59 -34.59 11.31
C GLY A 540 2.27 -33.69 10.11
N VAL A 541 3.26 -33.42 9.24
CA VAL A 541 3.08 -32.63 8.02
C VAL A 541 2.03 -33.25 7.07
N ALA A 542 1.81 -34.55 7.14
CA ALA A 542 0.80 -35.27 6.36
C ALA A 542 -0.65 -35.13 6.91
N THR A 543 -0.86 -34.37 7.97
CA THR A 543 -2.19 -34.14 8.57
C THR A 543 -2.89 -32.91 7.97
N TYR A 544 -2.27 -32.29 6.97
CA TYR A 544 -2.74 -31.07 6.26
C TYR A 544 -3.11 -31.39 4.83
#